data_4dd6b448d85216017ef2756609be9ba9
#
_entry.id   4dd6b448d85216017ef2756609be9ba9
#
_cell.length_a   1.000
_cell.length_b   1.000
_cell.length_c   1.000
_cell.angle_alpha   90.00
_cell.angle_beta   90.00
_cell.angle_gamma   90.00
#
_symmetry.space_group_name_H-M   'P 1'
#
loop_
_entity.id
_entity.type
_entity.pdbx_description
1 polymer ?
#
loop_
_entity_poly.entity_id
_entity_poly.type
_entity_poly.pdbx_seq_one_letter_code
_entity_poly.pdbx_strand_id
1 'polypeptide(L)'
;MNYWQDKVVMITGASSGIGRGLAIELASRGSKLGLIARRKELLEEIVKEIRNNGGTAVALPGNVEDAAGLSRLVEQLEVELGPVDILIANAGIGSTTDATELQAAEVARILGVNVVGAAASVAAVIPGMLKRGRGHLVAISSLAAYRGLPKSASYGASKAAVSSFFESLRLDLEPRGIFVTIIHPGFIKTQLTAGREAKMPFLMELPDAVRKIVGAIERRKKSYAFPWQLATIVRAGMIMPNWMYDRISRRNSFRE
;
A
#
# COMPACT_ATOMS: atom_id res chain seq x y z
N MET A 1 13.80 -12.73 18.74
CA MET A 1 14.04 -13.05 17.31
C MET A 1 13.57 -11.88 16.45
N ASN A 2 14.33 -11.49 15.44
CA ASN A 2 13.92 -10.46 14.49
C ASN A 2 12.82 -11.03 13.58
N TYR A 3 11.62 -10.43 13.61
CA TYR A 3 10.46 -10.86 12.80
C TYR A 3 10.76 -10.96 11.29
N TRP A 4 11.64 -10.06 10.80
CA TRP A 4 11.94 -9.87 9.39
C TRP A 4 13.08 -10.75 8.87
N GLN A 5 13.87 -11.32 9.77
CA GLN A 5 15.04 -12.11 9.39
C GLN A 5 14.66 -13.25 8.45
N ASP A 6 15.30 -13.30 7.29
CA ASP A 6 15.12 -14.29 6.22
C ASP A 6 13.71 -14.38 5.60
N LYS A 7 12.81 -13.47 5.94
CA LYS A 7 11.48 -13.40 5.30
C LYS A 7 11.60 -12.96 3.85
N VAL A 8 10.94 -13.67 2.95
CA VAL A 8 10.76 -13.23 1.56
C VAL A 8 9.56 -12.28 1.49
N VAL A 9 9.83 -11.03 1.16
CA VAL A 9 8.83 -9.96 1.10
C VAL A 9 8.70 -9.43 -0.32
N MET A 10 7.51 -9.56 -0.90
CA MET A 10 7.16 -8.97 -2.19
C MET A 10 6.52 -7.60 -1.97
N ILE A 11 7.05 -6.55 -2.61
CA ILE A 11 6.53 -5.18 -2.51
C ILE A 11 6.14 -4.68 -3.89
N THR A 12 4.86 -4.34 -4.10
CA THR A 12 4.41 -3.68 -5.33
C THR A 12 4.49 -2.16 -5.21
N GLY A 13 4.76 -1.45 -6.32
CA GLY A 13 4.98 -0.01 -6.30
C GLY A 13 6.26 0.39 -5.56
N ALA A 14 7.28 -0.47 -5.59
CA ALA A 14 8.52 -0.33 -4.83
C ALA A 14 9.44 0.80 -5.31
N SER A 15 9.24 1.36 -6.52
CA SER A 15 10.18 2.31 -7.13
C SER A 15 10.17 3.73 -6.53
N SER A 16 9.25 4.06 -5.61
CA SER A 16 9.17 5.39 -4.98
C SER A 16 8.34 5.40 -3.70
N GLY A 17 8.37 6.53 -2.98
CA GLY A 17 7.51 6.80 -1.83
C GLY A 17 7.56 5.73 -0.75
N ILE A 18 6.40 5.32 -0.25
CA ILE A 18 6.27 4.33 0.83
C ILE A 18 6.91 2.99 0.43
N GLY A 19 6.71 2.52 -0.81
CA GLY A 19 7.27 1.26 -1.28
C GLY A 19 8.78 1.22 -1.25
N ARG A 20 9.47 2.29 -1.74
CA ARG A 20 10.93 2.43 -1.66
C ARG A 20 11.41 2.49 -0.20
N GLY A 21 10.73 3.29 0.63
CA GLY A 21 11.08 3.40 2.05
C GLY A 21 10.97 2.06 2.78
N LEU A 22 9.91 1.30 2.51
CA LEU A 22 9.74 -0.05 3.06
C LEU A 22 10.83 -1.02 2.55
N ALA A 23 11.19 -0.95 1.26
CA ALA A 23 12.24 -1.80 0.71
C ALA A 23 13.57 -1.61 1.45
N ILE A 24 14.01 -0.38 1.63
CA ILE A 24 15.26 -0.07 2.34
C ILE A 24 15.21 -0.51 3.81
N GLU A 25 14.12 -0.17 4.50
CA GLU A 25 13.94 -0.50 5.92
C GLU A 25 13.88 -2.02 6.16
N LEU A 26 13.17 -2.77 5.32
CA LEU A 26 13.03 -4.21 5.49
C LEU A 26 14.30 -4.97 5.11
N ALA A 27 15.05 -4.49 4.12
CA ALA A 27 16.38 -5.01 3.79
C ALA A 27 17.34 -4.88 4.97
N SER A 28 17.38 -3.73 5.63
CA SER A 28 18.23 -3.50 6.82
C SER A 28 17.86 -4.39 8.01
N ARG A 29 16.64 -4.95 8.01
CA ARG A 29 16.17 -5.91 9.02
C ARG A 29 16.39 -7.37 8.64
N GLY A 30 17.07 -7.64 7.52
CA GLY A 30 17.44 -8.98 7.08
C GLY A 30 16.39 -9.69 6.20
N SER A 31 15.38 -8.96 5.67
CA SER A 31 14.45 -9.54 4.70
C SER A 31 15.07 -9.67 3.32
N LYS A 32 14.61 -10.67 2.56
CA LYS A 32 14.88 -10.88 1.15
C LYS A 32 13.73 -10.25 0.33
N LEU A 33 14.04 -9.36 -0.60
CA LEU A 33 13.03 -8.50 -1.20
C LEU A 33 12.81 -8.76 -2.69
N GLY A 34 11.55 -8.98 -3.08
CA GLY A 34 11.08 -8.90 -4.47
C GLY A 34 10.42 -7.54 -4.72
N LEU A 35 11.05 -6.69 -5.53
CA LEU A 35 10.61 -5.32 -5.77
C LEU A 35 9.92 -5.20 -7.13
N ILE A 36 8.61 -4.95 -7.13
CA ILE A 36 7.80 -4.85 -8.36
C ILE A 36 7.40 -3.41 -8.62
N ALA A 37 7.71 -2.90 -9.82
CA ALA A 37 7.22 -1.64 -10.37
C ALA A 37 7.48 -1.60 -11.88
N ARG A 38 6.86 -0.61 -12.58
CA ARG A 38 7.05 -0.43 -14.03
C ARG A 38 8.41 0.17 -14.41
N ARG A 39 8.98 1.01 -13.53
CA ARG A 39 10.24 1.74 -13.78
C ARG A 39 11.42 0.87 -13.39
N LYS A 40 11.99 0.18 -14.39
CA LYS A 40 13.07 -0.77 -14.23
C LYS A 40 14.31 -0.12 -13.62
N GLU A 41 14.73 1.00 -14.16
CA GLU A 41 15.96 1.72 -13.77
C GLU A 41 15.93 2.07 -12.28
N LEU A 42 14.79 2.60 -11.80
CA LEU A 42 14.64 2.93 -10.38
C LEU A 42 14.60 1.71 -9.46
N LEU A 43 14.12 0.56 -9.95
CA LEU A 43 14.19 -0.68 -9.18
C LEU A 43 15.63 -1.18 -9.08
N GLU A 44 16.39 -1.13 -10.17
CA GLU A 44 17.79 -1.53 -10.22
C GLU A 44 18.68 -0.66 -9.31
N GLU A 45 18.42 0.66 -9.28
CA GLU A 45 19.08 1.57 -8.35
C GLU A 45 18.83 1.18 -6.88
N ILE A 46 17.57 0.89 -6.52
CA ILE A 46 17.21 0.48 -5.16
C ILE A 46 17.84 -0.87 -4.81
N VAL A 47 17.82 -1.83 -5.73
CA VAL A 47 18.44 -3.14 -5.53
C VAL A 47 19.96 -2.99 -5.33
N LYS A 48 20.61 -2.13 -6.11
CA LYS A 48 22.04 -1.83 -5.95
C LYS A 48 22.32 -1.19 -4.58
N GLU A 49 21.51 -0.21 -4.15
CA GLU A 49 21.62 0.40 -2.84
C GLU A 49 21.50 -0.63 -1.71
N ILE A 50 20.49 -1.53 -1.79
CA ILE A 50 20.27 -2.58 -0.81
C ILE A 50 21.44 -3.57 -0.76
N ARG A 51 21.92 -4.02 -1.91
CA ARG A 51 23.03 -4.97 -2.00
C ARG A 51 24.35 -4.39 -1.51
N ASN A 52 24.62 -3.12 -1.79
CA ASN A 52 25.81 -2.41 -1.29
C ASN A 52 25.80 -2.31 0.25
N ASN A 53 24.64 -2.33 0.89
CA ASN A 53 24.48 -2.36 2.34
C ASN A 53 24.33 -3.79 2.91
N GLY A 54 24.69 -4.82 2.15
CA GLY A 54 24.67 -6.23 2.58
C GLY A 54 23.29 -6.89 2.59
N GLY A 55 22.25 -6.22 2.07
CA GLY A 55 20.91 -6.79 1.95
C GLY A 55 20.69 -7.62 0.70
N THR A 56 19.54 -8.29 0.62
CA THR A 56 19.15 -9.14 -0.52
C THR A 56 17.91 -8.59 -1.18
N ALA A 57 17.99 -8.27 -2.47
CA ALA A 57 16.84 -7.81 -3.25
C ALA A 57 16.96 -8.19 -4.73
N VAL A 58 15.82 -8.38 -5.38
CA VAL A 58 15.68 -8.55 -6.83
C VAL A 58 14.72 -7.52 -7.41
N ALA A 59 15.07 -6.98 -8.58
CA ALA A 59 14.22 -6.10 -9.35
C ALA A 59 13.34 -6.93 -10.28
N LEU A 60 12.03 -6.74 -10.21
CA LEU A 60 11.02 -7.43 -10.99
C LEU A 60 10.18 -6.40 -11.75
N PRO A 61 10.66 -5.88 -12.89
CA PRO A 61 9.93 -4.90 -13.66
C PRO A 61 8.61 -5.47 -14.17
N GLY A 62 7.49 -4.83 -13.83
CA GLY A 62 6.17 -5.30 -14.23
C GLY A 62 5.04 -4.33 -13.90
N ASN A 63 3.90 -4.55 -14.54
CA ASN A 63 2.66 -3.81 -14.29
C ASN A 63 1.72 -4.65 -13.43
N VAL A 64 1.23 -4.08 -12.33
CA VAL A 64 0.29 -4.77 -11.43
C VAL A 64 -1.07 -5.06 -12.08
N GLU A 65 -1.40 -4.40 -13.18
CA GLU A 65 -2.62 -4.65 -13.96
C GLU A 65 -2.50 -5.89 -14.88
N ASP A 66 -1.27 -6.38 -15.12
CA ASP A 66 -1.03 -7.63 -15.86
C ASP A 66 -0.98 -8.82 -14.88
N ALA A 67 -2.13 -9.45 -14.64
CA ALA A 67 -2.24 -10.57 -13.71
C ALA A 67 -1.37 -11.77 -14.14
N ALA A 68 -1.29 -12.08 -15.43
CA ALA A 68 -0.46 -13.18 -15.93
C ALA A 68 1.03 -12.86 -15.78
N GLY A 69 1.42 -11.60 -16.05
CA GLY A 69 2.78 -11.11 -15.80
C GLY A 69 3.15 -11.20 -14.32
N LEU A 70 2.25 -10.79 -13.41
CA LEU A 70 2.49 -10.92 -11.97
C LEU A 70 2.73 -12.37 -11.52
N SER A 71 1.97 -13.32 -12.04
CA SER A 71 2.16 -14.73 -11.70
C SER A 71 3.57 -15.20 -12.10
N ARG A 72 4.04 -14.86 -13.32
CA ARG A 72 5.40 -15.17 -13.76
C ARG A 72 6.47 -14.50 -12.89
N LEU A 73 6.24 -13.24 -12.48
CA LEU A 73 7.19 -12.53 -11.59
C LEU A 73 7.24 -13.16 -10.18
N VAL A 74 6.13 -13.68 -9.68
CA VAL A 74 6.11 -14.43 -8.40
C VAL A 74 6.87 -15.74 -8.55
N GLU A 75 6.67 -16.49 -9.62
CA GLU A 75 7.43 -17.72 -9.90
C GLU A 75 8.95 -17.44 -9.97
N GLN A 76 9.35 -16.39 -10.68
CA GLN A 76 10.74 -15.96 -10.73
C GLN A 76 11.27 -15.59 -9.34
N LEU A 77 10.52 -14.80 -8.57
CA LEU A 77 10.89 -14.42 -7.21
C LEU A 77 11.09 -15.65 -6.31
N GLU A 78 10.15 -16.61 -6.37
CA GLU A 78 10.20 -17.81 -5.54
C GLU A 78 11.38 -18.75 -5.91
N VAL A 79 11.79 -18.77 -7.18
CA VAL A 79 13.00 -19.48 -7.62
C VAL A 79 14.26 -18.81 -7.07
N GLU A 80 14.34 -17.47 -7.09
CA GLU A 80 15.53 -16.73 -6.68
C GLU A 80 15.69 -16.59 -5.16
N LEU A 81 14.61 -16.35 -4.43
CA LEU A 81 14.67 -16.01 -3.00
C LEU A 81 13.93 -16.97 -2.07
N GLY A 82 13.16 -17.89 -2.64
CA GLY A 82 12.28 -18.78 -1.90
C GLY A 82 10.83 -18.28 -1.82
N PRO A 83 9.94 -19.04 -1.19
CA PRO A 83 8.51 -18.80 -1.19
C PRO A 83 8.13 -17.49 -0.49
N VAL A 84 7.21 -16.72 -1.08
CA VAL A 84 6.78 -15.42 -0.56
C VAL A 84 6.09 -15.58 0.80
N ASP A 85 6.69 -15.04 1.85
CA ASP A 85 6.12 -15.00 3.20
C ASP A 85 5.16 -13.82 3.39
N ILE A 86 5.48 -12.66 2.82
CA ILE A 86 4.73 -11.42 3.00
C ILE A 86 4.54 -10.72 1.65
N LEU A 87 3.29 -10.40 1.32
CA LEU A 87 2.96 -9.47 0.24
C LEU A 87 2.63 -8.10 0.82
N ILE A 88 3.28 -7.05 0.34
CA ILE A 88 2.89 -5.65 0.57
C ILE A 88 2.31 -5.07 -0.72
N ALA A 89 0.99 -5.09 -0.83
CA ALA A 89 0.23 -4.49 -1.92
C ALA A 89 0.20 -2.95 -1.70
N ASN A 90 1.23 -2.29 -2.22
CA ASN A 90 1.46 -0.86 -2.06
C ASN A 90 1.28 -0.08 -3.36
N ALA A 91 1.37 -0.71 -4.53
CA ALA A 91 1.18 -0.03 -5.80
C ALA A 91 -0.11 0.78 -5.80
N GLY A 92 -0.01 2.05 -6.19
CA GLY A 92 -1.16 2.92 -6.23
C GLY A 92 -0.83 4.28 -6.84
N ILE A 93 -1.83 4.85 -7.47
CA ILE A 93 -1.82 6.19 -8.04
C ILE A 93 -2.97 6.99 -7.46
N GLY A 94 -2.87 8.31 -7.50
CA GLY A 94 -3.92 9.21 -7.10
C GLY A 94 -4.05 10.36 -8.06
N SER A 95 -5.23 10.97 -8.08
CA SER A 95 -5.48 12.24 -8.75
C SER A 95 -6.23 13.18 -7.83
N THR A 96 -6.20 14.44 -8.20
CA THR A 96 -7.08 15.47 -7.67
C THR A 96 -7.92 15.95 -8.83
N THR A 97 -9.20 15.58 -8.85
CA THR A 97 -10.10 15.87 -9.96
C THR A 97 -11.36 16.53 -9.44
N ASP A 98 -11.68 17.71 -9.93
CA ASP A 98 -12.98 18.34 -9.68
C ASP A 98 -14.10 17.49 -10.28
N ALA A 99 -15.25 17.43 -9.63
CA ALA A 99 -16.38 16.64 -10.11
C ALA A 99 -16.91 17.15 -11.48
N THR A 100 -16.71 18.43 -11.77
CA THR A 100 -17.08 19.05 -13.07
C THR A 100 -16.19 18.63 -14.23
N GLU A 101 -14.99 18.10 -13.92
CA GLU A 101 -13.98 17.65 -14.89
C GLU A 101 -13.79 16.13 -14.87
N LEU A 102 -14.70 15.39 -14.24
CA LEU A 102 -14.58 13.95 -14.03
C LEU A 102 -14.59 13.19 -15.36
N GLN A 103 -13.56 12.39 -15.58
CA GLN A 103 -13.43 11.50 -16.74
C GLN A 103 -13.47 10.03 -16.30
N ALA A 104 -14.38 9.26 -16.90
CA ALA A 104 -14.52 7.83 -16.60
C ALA A 104 -13.23 7.03 -16.86
N ALA A 105 -12.45 7.40 -17.87
CA ALA A 105 -11.17 6.78 -18.17
C ALA A 105 -10.14 6.96 -17.04
N GLU A 106 -10.12 8.13 -16.39
CA GLU A 106 -9.25 8.37 -15.22
C GLU A 106 -9.69 7.53 -14.02
N VAL A 107 -11.01 7.45 -13.77
CA VAL A 107 -11.56 6.59 -12.71
C VAL A 107 -11.15 5.14 -12.95
N ALA A 108 -11.34 4.63 -14.18
CA ALA A 108 -10.98 3.26 -14.56
C ALA A 108 -9.49 2.99 -14.35
N ARG A 109 -8.61 3.93 -14.76
CA ARG A 109 -7.16 3.82 -14.58
C ARG A 109 -6.76 3.75 -13.09
N ILE A 110 -7.39 4.56 -12.23
CA ILE A 110 -7.10 4.55 -10.79
C ILE A 110 -7.60 3.25 -10.14
N LEU A 111 -8.79 2.80 -10.48
CA LEU A 111 -9.33 1.52 -10.00
C LEU A 111 -8.50 0.34 -10.52
N GLY A 112 -8.09 0.36 -11.80
CA GLY A 112 -7.23 -0.64 -12.41
C GLY A 112 -5.95 -0.85 -11.60
N VAL A 113 -5.18 0.21 -11.38
CA VAL A 113 -3.92 0.11 -10.63
C VAL A 113 -4.17 -0.21 -9.16
N ASN A 114 -5.04 0.56 -8.48
CA ASN A 114 -5.16 0.48 -7.02
C ASN A 114 -5.92 -0.75 -6.54
N VAL A 115 -6.96 -1.18 -7.26
CA VAL A 115 -7.87 -2.25 -6.83
C VAL A 115 -7.56 -3.54 -7.57
N VAL A 116 -7.64 -3.52 -8.91
CA VAL A 116 -7.39 -4.72 -9.72
C VAL A 116 -5.95 -5.18 -9.56
N GLY A 117 -4.99 -4.24 -9.58
CA GLY A 117 -3.57 -4.54 -9.34
C GLY A 117 -3.29 -5.12 -7.96
N ALA A 118 -3.96 -4.64 -6.91
CA ALA A 118 -3.85 -5.23 -5.58
C ALA A 118 -4.45 -6.64 -5.55
N ALA A 119 -5.61 -6.85 -6.16
CA ALA A 119 -6.25 -8.17 -6.25
C ALA A 119 -5.40 -9.17 -7.05
N ALA A 120 -4.84 -8.75 -8.19
CA ALA A 120 -3.93 -9.56 -8.99
C ALA A 120 -2.66 -9.95 -8.22
N SER A 121 -2.09 -9.01 -7.45
CA SER A 121 -0.94 -9.28 -6.58
C SER A 121 -1.24 -10.35 -5.52
N VAL A 122 -2.42 -10.26 -4.91
CA VAL A 122 -2.90 -11.26 -3.95
C VAL A 122 -3.12 -12.61 -4.62
N ALA A 123 -3.80 -12.65 -5.77
CA ALA A 123 -4.07 -13.89 -6.50
C ALA A 123 -2.79 -14.63 -6.89
N ALA A 124 -1.72 -13.91 -7.21
CA ALA A 124 -0.44 -14.50 -7.57
C ALA A 124 0.27 -15.20 -6.40
N VAL A 125 0.11 -14.74 -5.15
CA VAL A 125 0.83 -15.31 -3.98
C VAL A 125 -0.02 -16.25 -3.13
N ILE A 126 -1.35 -16.11 -3.17
CA ILE A 126 -2.28 -16.90 -2.32
C ILE A 126 -2.11 -18.41 -2.48
N PRO A 127 -1.99 -19.00 -3.69
CA PRO A 127 -1.86 -20.45 -3.82
C PRO A 127 -0.67 -21.02 -3.05
N GLY A 128 0.49 -20.36 -3.14
CA GLY A 128 1.69 -20.74 -2.40
C GLY A 128 1.51 -20.60 -0.89
N MET A 129 0.88 -19.52 -0.42
CA MET A 129 0.61 -19.31 1.01
C MET A 129 -0.37 -20.35 1.56
N LEU A 130 -1.45 -20.66 0.84
CA LEU A 130 -2.43 -21.69 1.23
C LEU A 130 -1.80 -23.08 1.32
N LYS A 131 -0.96 -23.46 0.34
CA LYS A 131 -0.25 -24.74 0.35
C LYS A 131 0.65 -24.89 1.59
N ARG A 132 1.21 -23.80 2.10
CA ARG A 132 2.08 -23.80 3.29
C ARG A 132 1.32 -23.57 4.60
N GLY A 133 0.05 -23.19 4.57
CA GLY A 133 -0.74 -22.82 5.74
C GLY A 133 -0.19 -21.59 6.48
N ARG A 134 0.57 -20.72 5.79
CA ARG A 134 1.16 -19.53 6.39
C ARG A 134 1.42 -18.44 5.35
N GLY A 135 1.24 -17.19 5.76
CA GLY A 135 1.50 -16.02 4.95
C GLY A 135 1.03 -14.74 5.62
N HIS A 136 1.37 -13.59 5.04
CA HIS A 136 0.87 -12.30 5.50
C HIS A 136 0.59 -11.37 4.32
N LEU A 137 -0.65 -10.97 4.14
CA LEU A 137 -1.07 -10.00 3.14
C LEU A 137 -1.18 -8.62 3.80
N VAL A 138 -0.51 -7.63 3.23
CA VAL A 138 -0.53 -6.25 3.71
C VAL A 138 -1.05 -5.33 2.61
N ALA A 139 -2.09 -4.55 2.89
CA ALA A 139 -2.60 -3.52 2.00
C ALA A 139 -2.21 -2.12 2.47
N ILE A 140 -1.67 -1.30 1.57
CA ILE A 140 -1.49 0.13 1.81
C ILE A 140 -2.71 0.88 1.27
N SER A 141 -3.68 1.10 2.16
CA SER A 141 -4.88 1.90 1.90
C SER A 141 -4.63 3.39 2.18
N SER A 142 -5.57 4.10 2.77
CA SER A 142 -5.47 5.52 3.15
C SER A 142 -6.59 5.88 4.14
N LEU A 143 -6.41 6.94 4.92
CA LEU A 143 -7.51 7.58 5.65
C LEU A 143 -8.61 8.11 4.73
N ALA A 144 -8.30 8.38 3.45
CA ALA A 144 -9.30 8.74 2.43
C ALA A 144 -10.29 7.60 2.10
N ALA A 145 -10.07 6.37 2.60
CA ALA A 145 -10.99 5.25 2.46
C ALA A 145 -12.23 5.36 3.34
N TYR A 146 -12.19 6.16 4.41
CA TYR A 146 -13.24 6.17 5.44
C TYR A 146 -14.47 7.00 5.05
N ARG A 147 -14.28 8.11 4.36
CA ARG A 147 -15.39 8.98 3.90
C ARG A 147 -14.97 9.81 2.69
N GLY A 148 -15.95 10.17 1.83
CA GLY A 148 -15.72 11.00 0.66
C GLY A 148 -15.11 12.36 1.02
N LEU A 149 -14.09 12.76 0.27
CA LEU A 149 -13.40 14.04 0.40
C LEU A 149 -13.53 14.84 -0.90
N PRO A 150 -13.62 16.17 -0.85
CA PRO A 150 -13.62 17.00 -2.04
C PRO A 150 -12.44 16.66 -2.96
N LYS A 151 -12.67 16.70 -4.27
CA LYS A 151 -11.67 16.44 -5.32
C LYS A 151 -10.93 15.09 -5.19
N SER A 152 -11.54 14.09 -4.51
CA SER A 152 -10.92 12.80 -4.19
C SER A 152 -11.79 11.59 -4.54
N ALA A 153 -12.79 11.76 -5.40
CA ALA A 153 -13.78 10.71 -5.68
C ALA A 153 -13.14 9.38 -6.09
N SER A 154 -12.35 9.38 -7.16
CA SER A 154 -11.71 8.17 -7.71
C SER A 154 -10.72 7.54 -6.72
N TYR A 155 -9.87 8.36 -6.12
CA TYR A 155 -8.86 7.87 -5.16
C TYR A 155 -9.50 7.33 -3.88
N GLY A 156 -10.43 8.09 -3.28
CA GLY A 156 -11.16 7.67 -2.08
C GLY A 156 -11.92 6.36 -2.30
N ALA A 157 -12.67 6.27 -3.41
CA ALA A 157 -13.37 5.04 -3.81
C ALA A 157 -12.42 3.85 -3.96
N SER A 158 -11.26 4.04 -4.63
CA SER A 158 -10.28 2.97 -4.78
C SER A 158 -9.72 2.47 -3.45
N LYS A 159 -9.44 3.37 -2.51
CA LYS A 159 -8.89 3.00 -1.19
C LYS A 159 -9.95 2.38 -0.28
N ALA A 160 -11.22 2.78 -0.40
CA ALA A 160 -12.34 2.13 0.25
C ALA A 160 -12.52 0.69 -0.27
N ALA A 161 -12.49 0.50 -1.60
CA ALA A 161 -12.57 -0.81 -2.23
C ALA A 161 -11.43 -1.74 -1.77
N VAL A 162 -10.16 -1.26 -1.76
CA VAL A 162 -9.01 -2.04 -1.25
C VAL A 162 -9.22 -2.42 0.21
N SER A 163 -9.72 -1.50 1.05
CA SER A 163 -9.94 -1.79 2.47
C SER A 163 -10.98 -2.89 2.67
N SER A 164 -12.13 -2.78 2.01
CA SER A 164 -13.20 -3.79 2.06
C SER A 164 -12.75 -5.14 1.49
N PHE A 165 -12.03 -5.14 0.36
CA PHE A 165 -11.50 -6.35 -0.26
C PHE A 165 -10.55 -7.11 0.69
N PHE A 166 -9.57 -6.43 1.28
CA PHE A 166 -8.65 -7.08 2.22
C PHE A 166 -9.30 -7.46 3.54
N GLU A 167 -10.32 -6.72 3.99
CA GLU A 167 -11.10 -7.10 5.16
C GLU A 167 -11.86 -8.42 4.94
N SER A 168 -12.48 -8.60 3.78
CA SER A 168 -13.15 -9.85 3.41
C SER A 168 -12.14 -11.00 3.31
N LEU A 169 -11.00 -10.79 2.64
CA LEU A 169 -9.92 -11.79 2.59
C LEU A 169 -9.44 -12.20 3.98
N ARG A 170 -9.38 -11.27 4.93
CA ARG A 170 -8.98 -11.58 6.30
C ARG A 170 -9.91 -12.60 6.96
N LEU A 171 -11.22 -12.46 6.76
CA LEU A 171 -12.21 -13.38 7.33
C LEU A 171 -12.04 -14.80 6.79
N ASP A 172 -11.70 -14.93 5.51
CA ASP A 172 -11.54 -16.23 4.85
C ASP A 172 -10.18 -16.88 5.13
N LEU A 173 -9.12 -16.08 5.33
CA LEU A 173 -7.73 -16.53 5.34
C LEU A 173 -7.12 -16.67 6.72
N GLU A 174 -7.53 -15.89 7.73
CA GLU A 174 -7.04 -16.04 9.11
C GLU A 174 -7.21 -17.48 9.66
N PRO A 175 -8.36 -18.15 9.45
CA PRO A 175 -8.53 -19.54 9.88
C PRO A 175 -7.58 -20.53 9.18
N ARG A 176 -6.97 -20.10 8.06
CA ARG A 176 -6.02 -20.88 7.24
C ARG A 176 -4.56 -20.52 7.51
N GLY A 177 -4.28 -19.75 8.57
CA GLY A 177 -2.94 -19.34 8.96
C GLY A 177 -2.34 -18.18 8.15
N ILE A 178 -3.14 -17.49 7.34
CA ILE A 178 -2.69 -16.33 6.55
C ILE A 178 -3.23 -15.06 7.19
N PHE A 179 -2.31 -14.22 7.69
CA PHE A 179 -2.68 -12.94 8.31
C PHE A 179 -2.96 -11.86 7.26
N VAL A 180 -3.79 -10.90 7.62
CA VAL A 180 -4.08 -9.73 6.79
C VAL A 180 -3.98 -8.47 7.63
N THR A 181 -3.19 -7.50 7.14
CA THR A 181 -3.04 -6.17 7.76
C THR A 181 -3.42 -5.08 6.76
N ILE A 182 -4.32 -4.18 7.16
CA ILE A 182 -4.71 -3.03 6.35
C ILE A 182 -4.12 -1.77 7.00
N ILE A 183 -3.30 -1.05 6.27
CA ILE A 183 -2.68 0.19 6.72
C ILE A 183 -3.44 1.37 6.13
N HIS A 184 -3.83 2.32 6.97
CA HIS A 184 -4.52 3.55 6.57
C HIS A 184 -3.65 4.78 6.91
N PRO A 185 -2.68 5.14 6.08
CA PRO A 185 -1.88 6.34 6.30
C PRO A 185 -2.71 7.61 6.09
N GLY A 186 -2.36 8.66 6.83
CA GLY A 186 -2.72 10.02 6.49
C GLY A 186 -1.76 10.62 5.43
N PHE A 187 -1.46 11.90 5.57
CA PHE A 187 -0.53 12.57 4.67
C PHE A 187 0.91 12.20 5.01
N ILE A 188 1.64 11.71 4.00
CA ILE A 188 3.06 11.37 4.09
C ILE A 188 3.79 12.14 2.99
N LYS A 189 4.92 12.74 3.30
CA LYS A 189 5.75 13.47 2.36
C LYS A 189 6.38 12.52 1.35
N THR A 190 5.83 12.53 0.14
CA THR A 190 6.22 11.67 -0.99
C THR A 190 5.98 12.43 -2.30
N GLN A 191 6.35 11.84 -3.43
CA GLN A 191 6.01 12.40 -4.75
C GLN A 191 4.50 12.60 -4.95
N LEU A 192 3.66 11.79 -4.32
CA LEU A 192 2.19 11.91 -4.41
C LEU A 192 1.66 13.17 -3.72
N THR A 193 2.36 13.70 -2.73
CA THR A 193 1.97 14.87 -1.93
C THR A 193 2.79 16.12 -2.25
N ALA A 194 3.79 16.00 -3.12
CA ALA A 194 4.69 17.09 -3.47
C ALA A 194 3.96 18.35 -3.98
N GLY A 195 4.40 19.52 -3.51
CA GLY A 195 3.84 20.81 -3.88
C GLY A 195 2.56 21.22 -3.14
N ARG A 196 2.07 20.38 -2.21
CA ARG A 196 0.83 20.64 -1.42
C ARG A 196 1.03 20.50 0.08
N GLU A 197 2.28 20.41 0.53
CA GLU A 197 2.63 20.07 1.91
C GLU A 197 2.07 21.06 2.94
N ALA A 198 2.08 22.36 2.60
CA ALA A 198 1.61 23.43 3.49
C ALA A 198 0.10 23.34 3.83
N LYS A 199 -0.67 22.62 3.03
CA LYS A 199 -2.12 22.46 3.19
C LYS A 199 -2.52 21.12 3.85
N MET A 200 -1.54 20.26 4.19
CA MET A 200 -1.79 18.91 4.71
C MET A 200 -1.61 18.84 6.24
N PRO A 201 -2.70 18.72 7.02
CA PRO A 201 -2.58 18.65 8.47
C PRO A 201 -1.90 17.34 8.89
N PHE A 202 -1.05 17.42 9.90
CA PHE A 202 -0.32 16.28 10.44
C PHE A 202 0.51 15.54 9.39
N LEU A 203 1.07 16.28 8.42
CA LEU A 203 1.99 15.73 7.42
C LEU A 203 3.16 15.04 8.13
N MET A 204 3.45 13.82 7.72
CA MET A 204 4.47 12.98 8.34
C MET A 204 5.65 12.76 7.39
N GLU A 205 6.87 12.76 7.93
CA GLU A 205 8.05 12.37 7.17
C GLU A 205 8.02 10.88 6.82
N LEU A 206 8.56 10.53 5.65
CA LEU A 206 8.52 9.18 5.13
C LEU A 206 9.17 8.13 6.07
N PRO A 207 10.34 8.36 6.68
CA PRO A 207 10.94 7.39 7.59
C PRO A 207 10.07 7.06 8.81
N ASP A 208 9.38 8.07 9.37
CA ASP A 208 8.47 7.89 10.51
C ASP A 208 7.26 7.05 10.13
N ALA A 209 6.69 7.30 8.96
CA ALA A 209 5.57 6.54 8.43
C ALA A 209 5.98 5.08 8.18
N VAL A 210 7.14 4.86 7.57
CA VAL A 210 7.70 3.52 7.33
C VAL A 210 7.87 2.74 8.64
N ARG A 211 8.48 3.34 9.67
CA ARG A 211 8.61 2.70 11.00
C ARG A 211 7.26 2.29 11.60
N LYS A 212 6.23 3.14 11.45
CA LYS A 212 4.87 2.83 11.93
C LYS A 212 4.24 1.66 11.16
N ILE A 213 4.41 1.62 9.85
CA ILE A 213 3.92 0.53 9.00
C ILE A 213 4.59 -0.78 9.38
N VAL A 214 5.91 -0.80 9.45
CA VAL A 214 6.70 -1.98 9.83
C VAL A 214 6.27 -2.51 11.20
N GLY A 215 6.17 -1.65 12.21
CA GLY A 215 5.71 -2.07 13.55
C GLY A 215 4.25 -2.55 13.59
N ALA A 216 3.38 -2.10 12.68
CA ALA A 216 2.01 -2.62 12.58
C ALA A 216 1.98 -4.02 11.96
N ILE A 217 2.82 -4.27 10.94
CA ILE A 217 2.96 -5.58 10.30
C ILE A 217 3.53 -6.61 11.29
N GLU A 218 4.62 -6.27 12.00
CA GLU A 218 5.22 -7.14 13.03
C GLU A 218 4.21 -7.60 14.08
N ARG A 219 3.33 -6.68 14.50
CA ARG A 219 2.28 -6.96 15.50
C ARG A 219 1.03 -7.58 14.87
N ARG A 220 1.04 -7.88 13.57
CA ARG A 220 -0.10 -8.43 12.82
C ARG A 220 -1.42 -7.68 13.08
N LYS A 221 -1.35 -6.33 13.10
CA LYS A 221 -2.54 -5.52 13.34
C LYS A 221 -3.53 -5.71 12.19
N LYS A 222 -4.78 -6.04 12.49
CA LYS A 222 -5.84 -6.23 11.48
C LYS A 222 -6.07 -4.95 10.68
N SER A 223 -6.08 -3.80 11.37
CA SER A 223 -6.18 -2.47 10.78
C SER A 223 -5.35 -1.48 11.58
N TYR A 224 -4.63 -0.59 10.89
CA TYR A 224 -3.81 0.43 11.53
C TYR A 224 -3.88 1.76 10.79
N ALA A 225 -4.46 2.77 11.45
CA ALA A 225 -4.61 4.13 10.94
C ALA A 225 -3.68 5.09 11.69
N PHE A 226 -2.99 5.95 10.95
CA PHE A 226 -2.08 6.94 11.54
C PHE A 226 -1.92 8.17 10.64
N PRO A 227 -1.50 9.35 11.18
CA PRO A 227 -1.28 9.64 12.60
C PRO A 227 -2.60 9.57 13.38
N TRP A 228 -2.55 9.26 14.67
CA TRP A 228 -3.75 9.01 15.48
C TRP A 228 -4.69 10.21 15.53
N GLN A 229 -4.15 11.43 15.54
CA GLN A 229 -4.94 12.67 15.54
C GLN A 229 -5.85 12.75 14.31
N LEU A 230 -5.26 12.60 13.12
CA LEU A 230 -6.02 12.65 11.87
C LEU A 230 -6.97 11.45 11.76
N ALA A 231 -6.54 10.27 12.19
CA ALA A 231 -7.38 9.07 12.21
C ALA A 231 -8.63 9.23 13.08
N THR A 232 -8.49 9.90 14.24
CA THR A 232 -9.62 10.19 15.13
C THR A 232 -10.58 11.19 14.48
N ILE A 233 -10.07 12.27 13.88
CA ILE A 233 -10.90 13.27 13.17
C ILE A 233 -11.69 12.60 12.04
N VAL A 234 -11.03 11.78 11.24
CA VAL A 234 -11.69 11.10 10.10
C VAL A 234 -12.74 10.10 10.58
N ARG A 235 -12.47 9.34 11.64
CA ARG A 235 -13.45 8.42 12.25
C ARG A 235 -14.66 9.15 12.84
N ALA A 236 -14.45 10.27 13.54
CA ALA A 236 -15.54 11.13 13.99
C ALA A 236 -16.37 11.64 12.80
N GLY A 237 -15.70 11.95 11.69
CA GLY A 237 -16.37 12.30 10.44
C GLY A 237 -17.31 11.21 9.92
N MET A 238 -17.03 9.92 10.12
CA MET A 238 -17.89 8.81 9.63
C MET A 238 -19.29 8.81 10.26
N ILE A 239 -19.38 9.15 11.55
CA ILE A 239 -20.65 9.16 12.31
C ILE A 239 -21.36 10.53 12.28
N MET A 240 -20.72 11.54 11.69
CA MET A 240 -21.25 12.89 11.62
C MET A 240 -22.40 12.97 10.62
N PRO A 241 -23.52 13.66 10.93
CA PRO A 241 -24.61 13.93 9.98
C PRO A 241 -24.08 14.63 8.72
N ASN A 242 -24.66 14.33 7.55
CA ASN A 242 -24.18 14.84 6.26
C ASN A 242 -24.11 16.37 6.20
N TRP A 243 -25.13 17.07 6.68
CA TRP A 243 -25.18 18.54 6.65
C TRP A 243 -23.99 19.18 7.38
N MET A 244 -23.56 18.60 8.49
CA MET A 244 -22.43 19.09 9.28
C MET A 244 -21.10 18.72 8.61
N TYR A 245 -20.97 17.48 8.14
CA TYR A 245 -19.80 17.02 7.40
C TYR A 245 -19.55 17.86 6.15
N ASP A 246 -20.57 18.10 5.34
CA ASP A 246 -20.47 18.88 4.11
C ASP A 246 -20.00 20.31 4.37
N ARG A 247 -20.52 20.94 5.42
CA ARG A 247 -20.11 22.30 5.80
C ARG A 247 -18.63 22.38 6.18
N ILE A 248 -18.12 21.38 6.90
CA ILE A 248 -16.72 21.29 7.32
C ILE A 248 -15.82 20.94 6.13
N SER A 249 -16.19 19.92 5.35
CA SER A 249 -15.37 19.40 4.27
C SER A 249 -15.20 20.39 3.11
N ARG A 250 -16.24 21.19 2.79
CA ARG A 250 -16.16 22.24 1.77
C ARG A 250 -15.22 23.39 2.17
N ARG A 251 -15.06 23.67 3.47
CA ARG A 251 -14.16 24.71 3.98
C ARG A 251 -12.69 24.26 4.05
N ASN A 252 -12.45 22.96 4.14
CA ASN A 252 -11.14 22.36 4.38
C ASN A 252 -10.72 21.47 3.19
N SER A 253 -10.74 22.03 1.97
CA SER A 253 -10.21 21.31 0.80
C SER A 253 -8.69 21.26 0.86
N PHE A 254 -8.13 20.14 1.33
CA PHE A 254 -6.67 19.90 1.39
C PHE A 254 -6.06 19.55 0.04
N ARG A 255 -6.81 19.67 -1.05
CA ARG A 255 -6.39 19.27 -2.41
C ARG A 255 -6.45 20.41 -3.42
N GLU A 256 -6.46 21.63 -2.96
CA GLU A 256 -6.31 22.82 -3.82
C GLU A 256 -4.86 23.24 -3.96
#